data_7d5241be9693061197b74193e25374c9
#
_entry.id   7d5241be9693061197b74193e25374c9
#
_cell.length_a   1.000
_cell.length_b   1.000
_cell.length_c   1.000
_cell.angle_alpha   90.00
_cell.angle_beta   90.00
_cell.angle_gamma   90.00
#
_symmetry.space_group_name_H-M   'P 1'
#
loop_
_entity.id
_entity.type
_entity.pdbx_description
1 polymer ?
#
loop_
_entity_poly.entity_id
_entity_poly.type
_entity_poly.pdbx_seq_one_letter_code
_entity_poly.pdbx_strand_id
1 'polypeptide(L)'
;MRTTNVPRARVLVTLLTILVLIAAACGGDETVTSDTGTAVSSVVDSGEIEGEFLVSGSSTVFPIVLEQAEVFGAENSGVAIAVEGPGSGDGAKKFCDGEVPITNASRLLKDEEIEICEANGIAFIEIRRGIDGISVITSTENSIDCVSFNQLHALISEDATGSASWADGNALLAEVGSTAGELPDLPLDIFGPGEESGTFDSFGEIVMESVAKGKTGLDTDTHELSDSIRPDYTSSPNDNIILEGISSSSSSLGWVGFAFAKEAEKAGDVKLLAVSQQDGGECVTPSPETIASAEFPIARFLYTYVNAEAAAADPAVAAFVDYMMSDEGLKAVSNAGYIDLAPADQTLAQAIWSNRTTGRSWG
;
A
#
# COMPACT_ATOMS: atom_id res chain seq x y z
N MET A 1 -3.49 -33.11 47.43
CA MET A 1 -4.31 -34.34 47.29
C MET A 1 -5.66 -34.00 46.74
N ARG A 2 -5.88 -34.26 45.48
CA ARG A 2 -7.11 -34.79 44.80
C ARG A 2 -6.91 -34.63 43.30
N THR A 3 -6.55 -35.73 42.68
CA THR A 3 -6.46 -35.97 41.26
C THR A 3 -7.88 -36.24 40.72
N THR A 4 -8.28 -35.60 39.66
CA THR A 4 -9.47 -36.01 38.87
C THR A 4 -9.05 -36.37 37.45
N ASN A 5 -9.18 -37.68 37.17
CA ASN A 5 -9.07 -38.29 35.85
C ASN A 5 -10.22 -37.93 34.94
N VAL A 6 -9.95 -37.62 33.69
CA VAL A 6 -10.96 -37.56 32.61
C VAL A 6 -10.64 -38.65 31.58
N PRO A 7 -11.61 -39.47 31.16
CA PRO A 7 -11.35 -40.63 30.29
C PRO A 7 -11.27 -40.25 28.81
N ARG A 8 -10.36 -40.91 28.10
CA ARG A 8 -10.19 -40.84 26.65
C ARG A 8 -11.28 -41.66 25.96
N ALA A 9 -12.14 -41.04 25.17
CA ALA A 9 -13.04 -41.69 24.26
C ALA A 9 -12.32 -42.09 22.95
N ARG A 10 -12.28 -43.38 22.65
CA ARG A 10 -11.80 -43.93 21.38
C ARG A 10 -12.95 -43.86 20.37
N VAL A 11 -12.73 -43.18 19.23
CA VAL A 11 -13.65 -43.22 18.08
C VAL A 11 -13.16 -44.29 17.11
N LEU A 12 -14.02 -45.26 16.88
CA LEU A 12 -13.86 -46.38 15.94
C LEU A 12 -14.16 -45.86 14.51
N VAL A 13 -13.20 -46.04 13.59
CA VAL A 13 -13.39 -45.80 12.16
C VAL A 13 -13.87 -47.05 11.49
N THR A 14 -15.08 -47.04 10.93
CA THR A 14 -15.65 -48.12 10.15
C THR A 14 -15.41 -47.85 8.67
N LEU A 15 -14.58 -48.66 8.01
CA LEU A 15 -14.40 -48.70 6.55
C LEU A 15 -15.61 -49.42 5.93
N LEU A 16 -16.27 -48.77 4.96
CA LEU A 16 -17.27 -49.40 4.09
C LEU A 16 -16.72 -49.44 2.66
N THR A 17 -16.36 -50.64 2.22
CA THR A 17 -15.95 -50.97 0.85
C THR A 17 -17.19 -51.24 -0.01
N ILE A 18 -17.36 -50.44 -1.10
CA ILE A 18 -18.38 -50.71 -2.14
C ILE A 18 -17.68 -51.24 -3.39
N LEU A 19 -18.02 -52.48 -3.74
CA LEU A 19 -17.58 -53.21 -4.93
C LEU A 19 -18.61 -52.97 -6.05
N VAL A 20 -18.20 -52.41 -7.20
CA VAL A 20 -19.05 -52.23 -8.39
C VAL A 20 -18.63 -53.24 -9.48
N LEU A 21 -19.58 -54.11 -9.86
CA LEU A 21 -19.45 -55.09 -10.92
C LEU A 21 -19.57 -54.44 -12.30
N ILE A 22 -18.64 -54.83 -13.20
CA ILE A 22 -18.67 -54.56 -14.63
C ILE A 22 -19.47 -55.67 -15.32
N ALA A 23 -20.50 -55.30 -16.07
CA ALA A 23 -21.18 -56.19 -17.00
C ALA A 23 -20.86 -55.78 -18.44
N ALA A 24 -20.17 -56.64 -19.16
CA ALA A 24 -19.95 -56.53 -20.58
C ALA A 24 -21.12 -57.16 -21.36
N ALA A 25 -21.61 -56.47 -22.39
CA ALA A 25 -22.49 -57.06 -23.40
C ALA A 25 -21.97 -56.69 -24.79
N CYS A 26 -21.60 -57.73 -25.53
CA CYS A 26 -21.26 -57.68 -26.95
C CYS A 26 -22.52 -57.75 -27.83
N GLY A 27 -22.47 -57.17 -29.02
CA GLY A 27 -23.11 -57.73 -30.20
C GLY A 27 -23.95 -56.75 -31.03
N GLY A 28 -23.59 -56.61 -32.33
CA GLY A 28 -24.46 -56.09 -33.37
C GLY A 28 -23.74 -55.23 -34.43
N ASP A 29 -23.32 -55.95 -35.47
CA ASP A 29 -22.77 -55.41 -36.74
C ASP A 29 -23.93 -54.94 -37.64
N GLU A 30 -23.87 -53.68 -38.10
CA GLU A 30 -24.51 -53.26 -39.37
C GLU A 30 -23.76 -52.09 -39.98
N THR A 31 -23.22 -52.33 -41.13
CA THR A 31 -22.58 -51.43 -42.08
C THR A 31 -23.62 -50.51 -42.76
N VAL A 32 -23.44 -49.20 -42.68
CA VAL A 32 -23.94 -48.25 -43.68
C VAL A 32 -22.86 -47.22 -44.01
N THR A 33 -22.59 -47.13 -45.29
CA THR A 33 -21.61 -46.31 -45.95
C THR A 33 -21.91 -44.83 -45.98
N SER A 34 -20.85 -44.04 -45.85
CA SER A 34 -20.56 -42.74 -46.50
C SER A 34 -21.47 -41.55 -46.24
N ASP A 35 -20.94 -40.53 -45.54
CA ASP A 35 -20.67 -39.26 -46.24
C ASP A 35 -19.60 -38.41 -45.46
N THR A 36 -18.65 -37.90 -46.21
CA THR A 36 -17.52 -37.10 -45.79
C THR A 36 -17.99 -35.69 -45.45
N GLY A 37 -18.08 -35.43 -44.16
CA GLY A 37 -18.18 -34.08 -43.62
C GLY A 37 -17.21 -33.96 -42.45
N THR A 38 -15.95 -33.59 -42.75
CA THR A 38 -14.97 -33.22 -41.70
C THR A 38 -15.43 -31.93 -41.06
N ALA A 39 -16.30 -32.01 -40.09
CA ALA A 39 -16.46 -30.94 -39.12
C ALA A 39 -15.18 -30.94 -38.28
N VAL A 40 -14.23 -30.09 -38.68
CA VAL A 40 -13.16 -29.64 -37.78
C VAL A 40 -13.87 -28.87 -36.67
N SER A 41 -14.25 -29.60 -35.62
CA SER A 41 -14.54 -28.95 -34.36
C SER A 41 -13.23 -28.33 -33.91
N SER A 42 -13.09 -27.05 -34.20
CA SER A 42 -12.09 -26.23 -33.50
C SER A 42 -12.52 -26.32 -32.04
N VAL A 43 -11.92 -27.23 -31.29
CA VAL A 43 -11.77 -27.09 -29.86
C VAL A 43 -11.08 -25.74 -29.73
N VAL A 44 -11.84 -24.68 -29.42
CA VAL A 44 -11.27 -23.49 -28.84
C VAL A 44 -10.73 -24.03 -27.53
N ASP A 45 -9.43 -24.31 -27.53
CA ASP A 45 -8.66 -24.49 -26.32
C ASP A 45 -8.89 -23.21 -25.52
N SER A 46 -9.81 -23.25 -24.59
CA SER A 46 -9.90 -22.28 -23.52
C SER A 46 -8.72 -22.61 -22.61
N GLY A 47 -7.51 -22.26 -23.10
CA GLY A 47 -6.28 -22.49 -22.38
C GLY A 47 -6.41 -21.83 -21.02
N GLU A 48 -6.56 -22.65 -20.01
CA GLU A 48 -6.49 -22.23 -18.63
C GLU A 48 -5.13 -21.54 -18.49
N ILE A 49 -5.14 -20.24 -18.10
CA ILE A 49 -3.91 -19.50 -17.90
C ILE A 49 -3.18 -20.15 -16.73
N GLU A 50 -1.93 -20.54 -16.94
CA GLU A 50 -1.07 -21.11 -15.89
C GLU A 50 0.15 -20.22 -15.71
N GLY A 51 0.63 -20.08 -14.47
CA GLY A 51 1.86 -19.33 -14.16
C GLY A 51 2.11 -19.20 -12.67
N GLU A 52 3.36 -18.93 -12.33
CA GLU A 52 3.75 -18.64 -10.94
C GLU A 52 4.75 -17.50 -10.95
N PHE A 53 4.47 -16.45 -10.19
CA PHE A 53 5.39 -15.32 -10.07
C PHE A 53 5.24 -14.59 -8.74
N LEU A 54 6.29 -13.81 -8.42
CA LEU A 54 6.36 -12.96 -7.23
C LEU A 54 6.16 -11.50 -7.65
N VAL A 55 5.36 -10.77 -6.87
CA VAL A 55 5.28 -9.30 -6.89
C VAL A 55 5.95 -8.78 -5.61
N SER A 56 6.92 -7.90 -5.74
CA SER A 56 7.68 -7.38 -4.60
C SER A 56 7.78 -5.87 -4.66
N GLY A 57 7.69 -5.17 -3.55
CA GLY A 57 7.85 -3.70 -3.54
C GLY A 57 7.33 -3.01 -2.31
N SER A 58 6.74 -1.85 -2.50
CA SER A 58 6.26 -0.97 -1.43
C SER A 58 5.31 -1.67 -0.45
N SER A 59 5.58 -1.56 0.84
CA SER A 59 4.67 -1.96 1.93
C SER A 59 3.33 -1.23 1.86
N THR A 60 3.32 0.04 1.43
CA THR A 60 2.12 0.84 1.21
C THR A 60 1.23 0.28 0.09
N VAL A 61 1.83 -0.19 -1.01
CA VAL A 61 1.05 -0.75 -2.15
C VAL A 61 0.69 -2.22 -1.92
N PHE A 62 1.38 -2.89 -1.00
CA PHE A 62 1.19 -4.30 -0.68
C PHE A 62 -0.28 -4.71 -0.46
N PRO A 63 -1.10 -4.03 0.38
CA PRO A 63 -2.49 -4.45 0.61
C PRO A 63 -3.35 -4.37 -0.65
N ILE A 64 -3.12 -3.41 -1.54
CA ILE A 64 -3.83 -3.30 -2.83
C ILE A 64 -3.56 -4.54 -3.68
N VAL A 65 -2.27 -4.88 -3.83
CA VAL A 65 -1.86 -5.96 -4.73
C VAL A 65 -2.16 -7.33 -4.15
N LEU A 66 -2.12 -7.45 -2.82
CA LEU A 66 -2.51 -8.69 -2.14
C LEU A 66 -3.99 -9.01 -2.40
N GLU A 67 -4.91 -8.05 -2.21
CA GLU A 67 -6.33 -8.21 -2.52
C GLU A 67 -6.52 -8.59 -3.99
N GLN A 68 -5.82 -7.89 -4.91
CA GLN A 68 -5.91 -8.19 -6.34
C GLN A 68 -5.40 -9.59 -6.69
N ALA A 69 -4.32 -10.05 -6.06
CA ALA A 69 -3.76 -11.38 -6.28
C ALA A 69 -4.68 -12.48 -5.74
N GLU A 70 -5.32 -12.25 -4.59
CA GLU A 70 -6.29 -13.18 -4.00
C GLU A 70 -7.54 -13.35 -4.88
N VAL A 71 -8.13 -12.23 -5.34
CA VAL A 71 -9.32 -12.26 -6.20
C VAL A 71 -8.99 -12.87 -7.56
N PHE A 72 -7.91 -12.43 -8.21
CA PHE A 72 -7.48 -12.95 -9.50
C PHE A 72 -7.16 -14.45 -9.44
N GLY A 73 -6.43 -14.89 -8.42
CA GLY A 73 -6.09 -16.33 -8.23
C GLY A 73 -7.30 -17.20 -7.95
N ALA A 74 -8.34 -16.68 -7.28
CA ALA A 74 -9.59 -17.40 -7.07
C ALA A 74 -10.34 -17.65 -8.38
N GLU A 75 -10.24 -16.74 -9.35
CA GLU A 75 -10.86 -16.86 -10.68
C GLU A 75 -9.99 -17.63 -11.68
N ASN A 76 -8.66 -17.66 -11.46
CA ASN A 76 -7.66 -18.27 -12.33
C ASN A 76 -6.83 -19.31 -11.56
N SER A 77 -7.41 -20.48 -11.29
CA SER A 77 -6.83 -21.50 -10.40
C SER A 77 -5.48 -22.07 -10.85
N GLY A 78 -5.10 -21.87 -12.11
CA GLY A 78 -3.80 -22.22 -12.67
C GLY A 78 -2.70 -21.19 -12.38
N VAL A 79 -3.05 -20.02 -11.78
CA VAL A 79 -2.08 -18.94 -11.51
C VAL A 79 -1.81 -18.81 -10.03
N ALA A 80 -0.54 -18.86 -9.63
CA ALA A 80 -0.09 -18.63 -8.26
C ALA A 80 0.71 -17.32 -8.19
N ILE A 81 0.22 -16.35 -7.41
CA ILE A 81 0.86 -15.06 -7.23
C ILE A 81 1.26 -14.90 -5.77
N ALA A 82 2.57 -14.81 -5.52
CA ALA A 82 3.09 -14.41 -4.22
C ALA A 82 3.26 -12.88 -4.20
N VAL A 83 2.95 -12.25 -3.06
CA VAL A 83 3.11 -10.81 -2.87
C VAL A 83 3.92 -10.54 -1.61
N GLU A 84 4.90 -9.64 -1.68
CA GLU A 84 5.68 -9.20 -0.53
C GLU A 84 5.91 -7.69 -0.56
N GLY A 85 6.06 -7.08 0.62
CA GLY A 85 6.19 -5.64 0.79
C GLY A 85 7.46 -5.22 1.54
N PRO A 86 8.69 -5.52 1.04
CA PRO A 86 9.94 -5.17 1.73
C PRO A 86 10.30 -3.68 1.62
N GLY A 87 9.53 -2.90 0.91
CA GLY A 87 9.77 -1.49 0.61
C GLY A 87 10.07 -1.23 -0.86
N SER A 88 9.86 0.03 -1.29
CA SER A 88 10.02 0.45 -2.69
C SER A 88 11.44 0.24 -3.23
N GLY A 89 12.46 0.48 -2.40
CA GLY A 89 13.87 0.32 -2.80
C GLY A 89 14.27 -1.13 -3.06
N ASP A 90 13.91 -2.03 -2.15
CA ASP A 90 14.20 -3.45 -2.28
C ASP A 90 13.43 -4.08 -3.44
N GLY A 91 12.16 -3.67 -3.63
CA GLY A 91 11.37 -4.07 -4.78
C GLY A 91 11.98 -3.60 -6.11
N ALA A 92 12.38 -2.34 -6.20
CA ALA A 92 13.04 -1.78 -7.38
C ALA A 92 14.33 -2.53 -7.71
N LYS A 93 15.13 -2.87 -6.70
CA LYS A 93 16.35 -3.66 -6.88
C LYS A 93 16.06 -5.03 -7.48
N LYS A 94 15.16 -5.82 -6.86
CA LYS A 94 14.77 -7.15 -7.38
C LYS A 94 14.23 -7.06 -8.81
N PHE A 95 13.45 -6.03 -9.09
CA PHE A 95 12.85 -5.80 -10.40
C PHE A 95 13.93 -5.48 -11.45
N CYS A 96 14.82 -4.54 -11.17
CA CYS A 96 15.89 -4.16 -12.09
C CYS A 96 16.97 -5.24 -12.24
N ASP A 97 17.11 -6.15 -11.25
CA ASP A 97 17.93 -7.37 -11.35
C ASP A 97 17.22 -8.50 -12.14
N GLY A 98 15.95 -8.31 -12.54
CA GLY A 98 15.16 -9.29 -13.30
C GLY A 98 14.62 -10.45 -12.46
N GLU A 99 14.64 -10.35 -11.13
CA GLU A 99 14.18 -11.40 -10.21
C GLU A 99 12.64 -11.47 -10.11
N VAL A 100 11.95 -10.33 -10.32
CA VAL A 100 10.48 -10.24 -10.29
C VAL A 100 9.95 -9.55 -11.55
N PRO A 101 8.82 -10.01 -12.12
CA PRO A 101 8.22 -9.39 -13.30
C PRO A 101 7.46 -8.10 -13.00
N ILE A 102 7.05 -7.91 -11.74
CA ILE A 102 6.28 -6.75 -11.29
C ILE A 102 6.86 -6.24 -9.96
N THR A 103 7.06 -4.93 -9.87
CA THR A 103 7.35 -4.26 -8.59
C THR A 103 6.38 -3.12 -8.35
N ASN A 104 6.18 -2.79 -7.07
CA ASN A 104 5.35 -1.67 -6.64
C ASN A 104 6.19 -0.64 -5.90
N ALA A 105 5.84 0.62 -6.04
CA ALA A 105 6.52 1.70 -5.34
C ALA A 105 5.54 2.79 -4.89
N SER A 106 5.85 3.43 -3.77
CA SER A 106 5.14 4.61 -3.25
C SER A 106 5.84 5.91 -3.61
N ARG A 107 6.69 5.86 -4.62
CA ARG A 107 7.40 6.95 -5.27
C ARG A 107 7.77 6.55 -6.70
N LEU A 108 8.20 7.52 -7.49
CA LEU A 108 8.86 7.20 -8.76
C LEU A 108 10.17 6.44 -8.51
N LEU A 109 10.54 5.57 -9.43
CA LEU A 109 11.89 4.98 -9.44
C LEU A 109 12.93 6.11 -9.49
N LYS A 110 13.97 5.97 -8.69
CA LYS A 110 15.11 6.91 -8.70
C LYS A 110 15.89 6.76 -10.01
N ASP A 111 16.62 7.80 -10.39
CA ASP A 111 17.41 7.77 -11.63
C ASP A 111 18.46 6.65 -11.58
N GLU A 112 19.09 6.41 -10.41
CA GLU A 112 20.06 5.32 -10.20
C GLU A 112 19.40 3.93 -10.35
N GLU A 113 18.13 3.77 -9.94
CA GLU A 113 17.37 2.53 -10.12
C GLU A 113 17.04 2.30 -11.60
N ILE A 114 16.70 3.37 -12.33
CA ILE A 114 16.46 3.31 -13.78
C ILE A 114 17.74 2.94 -14.53
N GLU A 115 18.88 3.52 -14.17
CA GLU A 115 20.18 3.19 -14.75
C GLU A 115 20.53 1.70 -14.58
N ILE A 116 20.20 1.10 -13.41
CA ILE A 116 20.37 -0.34 -13.17
C ILE A 116 19.44 -1.17 -14.07
N CYS A 117 18.16 -0.79 -14.17
CA CYS A 117 17.20 -1.45 -15.06
C CYS A 117 17.71 -1.42 -16.51
N GLU A 118 18.17 -0.27 -17.00
CA GLU A 118 18.69 -0.10 -18.35
C GLU A 118 19.95 -0.95 -18.60
N ALA A 119 20.88 -0.97 -17.62
CA ALA A 119 22.11 -1.77 -17.72
C ALA A 119 21.82 -3.29 -17.81
N ASN A 120 20.76 -3.75 -17.16
CA ASN A 120 20.30 -5.12 -17.17
C ASN A 120 19.32 -5.43 -18.32
N GLY A 121 18.98 -4.44 -19.17
CA GLY A 121 18.08 -4.60 -20.30
C GLY A 121 16.61 -4.72 -19.91
N ILE A 122 16.23 -4.29 -18.70
CA ILE A 122 14.85 -4.31 -18.21
C ILE A 122 14.12 -3.07 -18.71
N ALA A 123 13.29 -3.23 -19.73
CA ALA A 123 12.35 -2.21 -20.16
C ALA A 123 11.08 -2.31 -19.28
N PHE A 124 10.72 -1.24 -18.61
CA PHE A 124 9.57 -1.21 -17.70
C PHE A 124 8.40 -0.39 -18.26
N ILE A 125 7.19 -0.77 -17.87
CA ILE A 125 5.95 -0.02 -18.06
C ILE A 125 5.60 0.60 -16.70
N GLU A 126 5.51 1.93 -16.62
CA GLU A 126 5.22 2.68 -15.38
C GLU A 126 3.74 3.01 -15.30
N ILE A 127 3.04 2.43 -14.32
CA ILE A 127 1.59 2.58 -14.13
C ILE A 127 1.33 3.27 -12.80
N ARG A 128 0.69 4.44 -12.82
CA ARG A 128 0.19 5.08 -11.60
C ARG A 128 -1.11 4.39 -11.17
N ARG A 129 -1.25 4.09 -9.86
CA ARG A 129 -2.32 3.25 -9.32
C ARG A 129 -3.33 3.99 -8.48
N GLY A 130 -2.90 4.91 -7.68
CA GLY A 130 -3.70 5.64 -6.71
C GLY A 130 -2.85 6.66 -5.97
N ILE A 131 -3.41 7.20 -4.89
CA ILE A 131 -2.76 8.22 -4.08
C ILE A 131 -2.88 7.84 -2.61
N ASP A 132 -1.74 7.78 -1.93
CA ASP A 132 -1.68 7.67 -0.49
C ASP A 132 -1.73 9.07 0.11
N GLY A 133 -2.75 9.35 0.92
CA GLY A 133 -2.89 10.59 1.67
C GLY A 133 -2.98 10.26 3.15
N ILE A 134 -2.10 10.86 3.96
CA ILE A 134 -2.04 10.63 5.40
C ILE A 134 -2.47 11.88 6.13
N SER A 135 -3.53 11.78 6.91
CA SER A 135 -4.01 12.89 7.73
C SER A 135 -3.35 12.90 9.09
N VAL A 136 -2.89 14.08 9.49
CA VAL A 136 -2.56 14.38 10.88
C VAL A 136 -3.85 14.79 11.59
N ILE A 137 -4.15 14.15 12.70
CA ILE A 137 -5.40 14.28 13.42
C ILE A 137 -5.19 14.63 14.88
N THR A 138 -6.15 15.30 15.45
CA THR A 138 -6.18 15.68 16.87
C THR A 138 -7.60 15.68 17.40
N SER A 139 -7.75 15.84 18.72
CA SER A 139 -9.07 16.03 19.34
C SER A 139 -9.76 17.30 18.81
N THR A 140 -11.08 17.27 18.72
CA THR A 140 -11.90 18.44 18.38
C THR A 140 -11.76 19.59 19.40
N GLU A 141 -11.29 19.30 20.63
CA GLU A 141 -11.05 20.28 21.69
C GLU A 141 -9.68 20.97 21.55
N ASN A 142 -8.76 20.42 20.77
CA ASN A 142 -7.44 21.02 20.57
C ASN A 142 -7.55 22.32 19.74
N SER A 143 -6.91 23.38 20.19
CA SER A 143 -6.94 24.71 19.53
C SER A 143 -5.99 24.83 18.35
N ILE A 144 -5.12 23.82 18.10
CA ILE A 144 -4.17 23.84 16.99
C ILE A 144 -4.92 23.50 15.71
N ASP A 145 -4.77 24.29 14.66
CA ASP A 145 -5.41 24.09 13.36
C ASP A 145 -4.41 23.75 12.25
N CYS A 146 -3.13 24.05 12.45
CA CYS A 146 -2.07 23.80 11.48
C CYS A 146 -0.76 23.43 12.18
N VAL A 147 0.00 22.52 11.57
CA VAL A 147 1.34 22.14 11.99
C VAL A 147 2.29 22.09 10.79
N SER A 148 3.57 22.47 10.99
CA SER A 148 4.61 22.28 9.99
C SER A 148 5.27 20.90 10.11
N PHE A 149 5.98 20.46 9.06
CA PHE A 149 6.79 19.24 9.14
C PHE A 149 7.84 19.33 10.26
N ASN A 150 8.42 20.49 10.48
CA ASN A 150 9.38 20.70 11.57
C ASN A 150 8.72 20.51 12.94
N GLN A 151 7.49 21.00 13.13
CA GLN A 151 6.72 20.76 14.36
C GLN A 151 6.33 19.29 14.52
N LEU A 152 5.92 18.62 13.43
CA LEU A 152 5.63 17.18 13.47
C LEU A 152 6.88 16.38 13.84
N HIS A 153 8.02 16.73 13.27
CA HIS A 153 9.30 16.10 13.62
C HIS A 153 9.63 16.30 15.09
N ALA A 154 9.50 17.54 15.61
CA ALA A 154 9.77 17.85 17.01
C ALA A 154 8.83 17.18 18.02
N LEU A 155 7.71 16.58 17.55
CA LEU A 155 6.75 15.87 18.39
C LEU A 155 6.79 14.35 18.20
N ILE A 156 7.13 13.87 16.99
CA ILE A 156 6.90 12.47 16.59
C ILE A 156 8.20 11.76 16.22
N SER A 157 9.32 12.46 15.96
CA SER A 157 10.58 11.80 15.65
C SER A 157 11.17 11.08 16.87
N GLU A 158 12.13 10.19 16.64
CA GLU A 158 12.91 9.53 17.69
C GLU A 158 13.61 10.54 18.61
N ASP A 159 14.02 11.71 18.06
CA ASP A 159 14.63 12.80 18.85
C ASP A 159 13.67 13.40 19.89
N ALA A 160 12.34 13.23 19.71
CA ALA A 160 11.31 13.67 20.63
C ALA A 160 10.95 12.62 21.69
N THR A 161 11.65 11.49 21.75
CA THR A 161 11.37 10.41 22.72
C THR A 161 11.40 10.92 24.15
N GLY A 162 10.34 10.61 24.92
CA GLY A 162 10.18 11.06 26.31
C GLY A 162 9.45 12.39 26.45
N SER A 163 9.15 13.14 25.40
CA SER A 163 8.32 14.33 25.44
C SER A 163 6.89 13.96 25.86
N ALA A 164 6.35 14.67 26.84
CA ALA A 164 5.01 14.45 27.41
C ALA A 164 4.07 15.65 27.22
N SER A 165 4.57 16.76 26.72
CA SER A 165 3.78 17.94 26.36
C SER A 165 4.13 18.40 24.94
N TRP A 166 3.19 19.10 24.28
CA TRP A 166 3.49 19.77 23.02
C TRP A 166 4.62 20.79 23.17
N ALA A 167 4.68 21.49 24.31
CA ALA A 167 5.73 22.47 24.58
C ALA A 167 7.15 21.89 24.64
N ASP A 168 7.31 20.60 24.93
CA ASP A 168 8.62 19.95 24.97
C ASP A 168 9.30 19.99 23.60
N GLY A 169 8.54 19.95 22.49
CA GLY A 169 9.05 20.10 21.14
C GLY A 169 9.71 21.44 20.85
N ASN A 170 9.38 22.52 21.60
CA ASN A 170 9.95 23.83 21.39
C ASN A 170 11.49 23.87 21.60
N ALA A 171 12.01 22.99 22.47
CA ALA A 171 13.44 22.92 22.70
C ALA A 171 14.18 22.42 21.44
N LEU A 172 13.69 21.36 20.80
CA LEU A 172 14.25 20.84 19.56
C LEU A 172 14.09 21.83 18.41
N LEU A 173 12.91 22.46 18.28
CA LEU A 173 12.67 23.50 17.27
C LEU A 173 13.65 24.67 17.40
N ALA A 174 13.93 25.14 18.62
CA ALA A 174 14.90 26.21 18.86
C ALA A 174 16.34 25.79 18.55
N GLU A 175 16.70 24.55 18.86
CA GLU A 175 18.04 24.00 18.61
C GLU A 175 18.32 23.92 17.09
N VAL A 176 17.37 23.51 16.28
CA VAL A 176 17.53 23.37 14.83
C VAL A 176 17.24 24.68 14.06
N GLY A 177 16.98 25.77 14.77
CA GLY A 177 16.75 27.07 14.15
C GLY A 177 15.41 27.19 13.41
N SER A 178 14.41 26.38 13.80
CA SER A 178 13.07 26.47 13.26
C SER A 178 12.45 27.84 13.53
N THR A 179 11.71 28.35 12.56
CA THR A 179 10.91 29.59 12.67
C THR A 179 9.43 29.33 12.86
N ALA A 180 9.05 28.06 13.12
CA ALA A 180 7.68 27.68 13.46
C ALA A 180 7.20 28.44 14.73
N GLY A 181 5.89 28.64 14.81
CA GLY A 181 5.28 29.19 16.03
C GLY A 181 5.47 28.24 17.21
N GLU A 182 5.46 28.80 18.43
CA GLU A 182 5.58 28.00 19.66
C GLU A 182 4.41 27.01 19.80
N LEU A 183 4.78 25.80 20.16
CA LEU A 183 3.82 24.76 20.55
C LEU A 183 3.29 25.03 21.97
N PRO A 184 1.98 24.85 22.23
CA PRO A 184 1.38 25.19 23.52
C PRO A 184 1.77 24.21 24.64
N ASP A 185 1.67 24.65 25.88
CA ASP A 185 1.85 23.79 27.05
C ASP A 185 0.58 22.97 27.31
N LEU A 186 0.41 21.91 26.54
CA LEU A 186 -0.69 20.95 26.62
C LEU A 186 -0.11 19.53 26.72
N PRO A 187 -0.79 18.59 27.40
CA PRO A 187 -0.39 17.18 27.39
C PRO A 187 -0.29 16.64 25.94
N LEU A 188 0.67 15.77 25.70
CA LEU A 188 0.89 15.15 24.40
C LEU A 188 0.64 13.64 24.49
N ASP A 189 -0.53 13.21 24.05
CA ASP A 189 -0.89 11.81 23.89
C ASP A 189 -0.85 11.45 22.39
N ILE A 190 0.07 10.59 21.98
CA ILE A 190 0.26 10.26 20.57
C ILE A 190 -0.32 8.89 20.26
N PHE A 191 -1.09 8.81 19.16
CA PHE A 191 -1.67 7.58 18.62
C PHE A 191 -1.38 7.47 17.13
N GLY A 192 -1.01 6.29 16.65
CA GLY A 192 -0.71 6.08 15.24
C GLY A 192 -0.58 4.61 14.87
N PRO A 193 -0.39 4.30 13.58
CA PRO A 193 -0.14 2.94 13.13
C PRO A 193 1.23 2.46 13.63
N GLY A 194 1.40 1.13 13.73
CA GLY A 194 2.69 0.51 14.06
C GLY A 194 3.55 0.25 12.84
N GLU A 195 4.75 -0.29 13.06
CA GLU A 195 5.74 -0.59 12.03
C GLU A 195 5.27 -1.60 10.96
N GLU A 196 4.19 -2.34 11.24
CA GLU A 196 3.56 -3.25 10.29
C GLU A 196 2.73 -2.53 9.21
N SER A 197 2.52 -1.23 9.35
CA SER A 197 1.61 -0.44 8.51
C SER A 197 2.36 0.36 7.44
N GLY A 198 1.91 0.27 6.18
CA GLY A 198 2.38 1.14 5.12
C GLY A 198 2.14 2.64 5.39
N THR A 199 1.16 3.01 6.23
CA THR A 199 0.92 4.39 6.67
C THR A 199 2.02 4.87 7.62
N PHE A 200 2.55 3.98 8.48
CA PHE A 200 3.72 4.27 9.30
C PHE A 200 4.95 4.58 8.43
N ASP A 201 5.28 3.67 7.50
CA ASP A 201 6.40 3.86 6.58
C ASP A 201 6.25 5.16 5.77
N SER A 202 5.04 5.40 5.23
CA SER A 202 4.76 6.60 4.43
C SER A 202 4.98 7.89 5.21
N PHE A 203 4.51 7.93 6.47
CA PHE A 203 4.69 9.12 7.31
C PHE A 203 6.16 9.37 7.64
N GLY A 204 6.92 8.31 7.96
CA GLY A 204 8.36 8.38 8.16
C GLY A 204 9.09 8.92 6.93
N GLU A 205 8.84 8.34 5.74
CA GLU A 205 9.49 8.75 4.50
C GLU A 205 9.11 10.18 4.06
N ILE A 206 7.83 10.58 4.22
CA ILE A 206 7.38 11.90 3.75
C ILE A 206 7.77 13.00 4.73
N VAL A 207 7.56 12.80 6.02
CA VAL A 207 7.72 13.86 7.03
C VAL A 207 9.10 13.78 7.68
N MET A 208 9.42 12.66 8.38
CA MET A 208 10.65 12.56 9.16
C MET A 208 11.89 12.66 8.28
N GLU A 209 11.96 11.89 7.20
CA GLU A 209 13.08 11.91 6.27
C GLU A 209 13.23 13.26 5.55
N SER A 210 12.11 13.95 5.26
CA SER A 210 12.20 15.29 4.64
C SER A 210 12.81 16.32 5.57
N VAL A 211 12.52 16.26 6.86
CA VAL A 211 13.12 17.13 7.87
C VAL A 211 14.59 16.76 8.07
N ALA A 212 14.90 15.49 8.32
CA ALA A 212 16.27 15.02 8.51
C ALA A 212 17.21 15.32 7.34
N LYS A 213 16.68 15.37 6.12
CA LYS A 213 17.42 15.75 4.89
C LYS A 213 17.41 17.26 4.59
N GLY A 214 16.93 18.11 5.49
CA GLY A 214 16.91 19.56 5.33
C GLY A 214 15.97 20.09 4.23
N LYS A 215 15.06 19.28 3.70
CA LYS A 215 14.13 19.68 2.63
C LYS A 215 13.07 20.69 3.11
N THR A 216 12.93 20.85 4.42
CA THR A 216 11.97 21.75 5.07
C THR A 216 12.54 23.13 5.41
N GLY A 217 13.77 23.40 4.96
CA GLY A 217 14.45 24.69 5.14
C GLY A 217 15.26 24.80 6.43
N LEU A 218 15.38 23.72 7.22
CA LEU A 218 16.28 23.66 8.36
C LEU A 218 17.74 23.48 7.90
N ASP A 219 18.67 24.04 8.67
CA ASP A 219 20.10 23.76 8.53
C ASP A 219 20.44 22.45 9.23
N THR A 220 20.49 21.36 8.46
CA THR A 220 20.84 20.04 8.94
C THR A 220 22.35 19.73 8.84
N ASP A 221 23.16 20.66 8.33
CA ASP A 221 24.61 20.47 8.24
C ASP A 221 25.27 20.46 9.63
N THR A 222 24.63 21.09 10.61
CA THR A 222 25.13 21.22 11.99
C THR A 222 24.41 20.32 13.00
N HIS A 223 23.26 19.73 12.63
CA HIS A 223 22.42 18.91 13.49
C HIS A 223 22.05 17.63 12.75
N GLU A 224 22.43 16.49 13.34
CA GLU A 224 22.02 15.18 12.84
C GLU A 224 20.63 14.87 13.42
N LEU A 225 19.59 15.01 12.58
CA LEU A 225 18.20 14.75 12.94
C LEU A 225 17.81 13.32 12.56
N SER A 226 17.04 12.64 13.43
CA SER A 226 16.55 11.30 13.17
C SER A 226 15.47 11.32 12.07
N ASP A 227 15.53 10.38 11.15
CA ASP A 227 14.50 10.10 10.16
C ASP A 227 13.47 9.06 10.63
N SER A 228 13.59 8.61 11.89
CA SER A 228 12.77 7.58 12.51
C SER A 228 11.68 8.17 13.40
N ILE A 229 10.61 7.39 13.59
CA ILE A 229 9.50 7.73 14.48
C ILE A 229 9.80 7.23 15.90
N ARG A 230 9.45 8.01 16.92
CA ARG A 230 9.63 7.66 18.33
C ARG A 230 8.89 6.35 18.70
N PRO A 231 9.47 5.49 19.56
CA PRO A 231 8.84 4.20 19.91
C PRO A 231 7.82 4.30 21.06
N ASP A 232 7.73 5.44 21.76
CA ASP A 232 6.99 5.61 23.01
C ASP A 232 5.60 6.25 22.82
N TYR A 233 4.92 5.93 21.72
CA TYR A 233 3.52 6.30 21.48
C TYR A 233 2.61 5.07 21.51
N THR A 234 1.30 5.27 21.53
CA THR A 234 0.32 4.18 21.44
C THR A 234 0.08 3.79 20.00
N SER A 235 0.61 2.63 19.61
CA SER A 235 0.45 2.10 18.25
C SER A 235 -0.70 1.09 18.15
N SER A 236 -1.36 1.03 16.99
CA SER A 236 -2.37 0.02 16.68
C SER A 236 -2.41 -0.29 15.17
N PRO A 237 -2.57 -1.57 14.79
CA PRO A 237 -2.85 -1.95 13.39
C PRO A 237 -4.30 -1.64 12.96
N ASN A 238 -5.15 -1.16 13.87
CA ASN A 238 -6.55 -0.85 13.62
C ASN A 238 -6.80 0.66 13.75
N ASP A 239 -7.07 1.33 12.64
CA ASP A 239 -7.30 2.77 12.59
C ASP A 239 -8.44 3.23 13.51
N ASN A 240 -9.49 2.42 13.72
CA ASN A 240 -10.59 2.78 14.64
C ASN A 240 -10.09 2.88 16.09
N ILE A 241 -9.12 2.08 16.51
CA ILE A 241 -8.51 2.17 17.84
C ILE A 241 -7.67 3.45 17.95
N ILE A 242 -6.96 3.83 16.89
CA ILE A 242 -6.21 5.09 16.83
C ILE A 242 -7.19 6.27 16.97
N LEU A 243 -8.27 6.28 16.19
CA LEU A 243 -9.30 7.32 16.23
C LEU A 243 -9.98 7.42 17.61
N GLU A 244 -10.29 6.30 18.27
CA GLU A 244 -10.81 6.26 19.64
C GLU A 244 -9.80 6.86 20.63
N GLY A 245 -8.52 6.53 20.48
CA GLY A 245 -7.46 7.12 21.29
C GLY A 245 -7.40 8.64 21.15
N ILE A 246 -7.43 9.15 19.92
CA ILE A 246 -7.44 10.59 19.62
C ILE A 246 -8.64 11.29 20.26
N SER A 247 -9.84 10.73 20.16
CA SER A 247 -11.06 11.32 20.74
C SER A 247 -11.09 11.28 22.28
N SER A 248 -10.28 10.42 22.90
CA SER A 248 -10.23 10.23 24.36
C SER A 248 -9.44 11.30 25.12
N SER A 249 -8.60 12.08 24.43
CA SER A 249 -7.73 13.11 25.03
C SER A 249 -7.92 14.45 24.33
N SER A 250 -8.07 15.53 25.11
CA SER A 250 -8.38 16.88 24.58
C SER A 250 -7.22 17.52 23.78
N SER A 251 -6.02 16.97 23.84
CA SER A 251 -4.82 17.50 23.20
C SER A 251 -3.98 16.40 22.53
N SER A 252 -4.61 15.29 22.19
CA SER A 252 -3.99 14.19 21.45
C SER A 252 -3.42 14.62 20.10
N LEU A 253 -2.48 13.83 19.58
CA LEU A 253 -1.92 13.94 18.24
C LEU A 253 -1.84 12.56 17.62
N GLY A 254 -2.11 12.43 16.33
CA GLY A 254 -1.91 11.17 15.64
C GLY A 254 -1.98 11.30 14.13
N TRP A 255 -1.83 10.17 13.47
CA TRP A 255 -1.95 10.09 12.01
C TRP A 255 -2.56 8.77 11.57
N VAL A 256 -3.37 8.83 10.53
CA VAL A 256 -4.02 7.67 9.87
C VAL A 256 -4.23 7.96 8.39
N GLY A 257 -4.58 6.96 7.61
CA GLY A 257 -5.02 7.14 6.23
C GLY A 257 -6.19 8.12 6.12
N PHE A 258 -6.17 8.96 5.07
CA PHE A 258 -7.15 10.04 4.89
C PHE A 258 -8.60 9.56 4.90
N ALA A 259 -8.90 8.39 4.31
CA ALA A 259 -10.26 7.88 4.24
C ALA A 259 -10.86 7.67 5.64
N PHE A 260 -10.10 7.09 6.56
CA PHE A 260 -10.51 6.86 7.96
C PHE A 260 -10.65 8.18 8.72
N ALA A 261 -9.65 9.06 8.59
CA ALA A 261 -9.69 10.38 9.23
C ALA A 261 -10.92 11.19 8.79
N LYS A 262 -11.26 11.16 7.51
CA LYS A 262 -12.37 11.91 6.93
C LYS A 262 -13.74 11.45 7.44
N GLU A 263 -13.93 10.15 7.58
CA GLU A 263 -15.19 9.62 8.16
C GLU A 263 -15.31 9.97 9.65
N ALA A 264 -14.21 9.91 10.41
CA ALA A 264 -14.22 10.30 11.83
C ALA A 264 -14.41 11.81 12.01
N GLU A 265 -13.84 12.67 11.16
CA GLU A 265 -14.11 14.11 11.16
C GLU A 265 -15.59 14.41 10.90
N LYS A 266 -16.19 13.74 9.92
CA LYS A 266 -17.61 13.89 9.57
C LYS A 266 -18.54 13.44 10.71
N ALA A 267 -18.11 12.44 11.49
CA ALA A 267 -18.81 12.01 12.70
C ALA A 267 -18.65 13.01 13.87
N GLY A 268 -17.65 13.88 13.82
CA GLY A 268 -17.33 14.85 14.87
C GLY A 268 -16.41 14.28 15.96
N ASP A 269 -15.76 13.16 15.70
CA ASP A 269 -14.92 12.45 16.68
C ASP A 269 -13.50 13.02 16.75
N VAL A 270 -12.97 13.52 15.61
CA VAL A 270 -11.63 14.07 15.48
C VAL A 270 -11.62 15.35 14.65
N LYS A 271 -10.52 16.08 14.70
CA LYS A 271 -10.20 17.22 13.82
C LYS A 271 -8.99 16.90 12.96
N LEU A 272 -9.08 17.14 11.65
CA LEU A 272 -7.96 17.08 10.74
C LEU A 272 -7.15 18.37 10.83
N LEU A 273 -5.83 18.24 11.01
CA LEU A 273 -4.92 19.38 10.99
C LEU A 273 -4.55 19.72 9.55
N ALA A 274 -4.53 21.00 9.23
CA ALA A 274 -3.82 21.47 8.05
C ALA A 274 -2.32 21.29 8.26
N VAL A 275 -1.59 21.05 7.18
CA VAL A 275 -0.14 20.81 7.23
C VAL A 275 0.58 21.75 6.30
N SER A 276 1.71 22.28 6.77
CA SER A 276 2.67 23.03 5.99
C SER A 276 3.98 22.25 5.86
N GLN A 277 4.54 22.20 4.66
CA GLN A 277 5.84 21.54 4.44
C GLN A 277 7.01 22.31 5.08
N GLN A 278 6.88 23.64 5.21
CA GLN A 278 7.92 24.51 5.76
C GLN A 278 7.31 25.44 6.81
N ASP A 279 8.15 25.93 7.69
CA ASP A 279 7.75 26.94 8.68
C ASP A 279 7.23 28.20 7.99
N GLY A 280 6.08 28.69 8.44
CA GLY A 280 5.44 29.87 7.85
C GLY A 280 4.93 29.67 6.40
N GLY A 281 4.99 28.46 5.88
CA GLY A 281 4.41 28.09 4.60
C GLY A 281 2.89 28.04 4.65
N GLU A 282 2.27 27.78 3.50
CA GLU A 282 0.81 27.62 3.40
C GLU A 282 0.36 26.36 4.13
N CYS A 283 -0.66 26.52 4.98
CA CYS A 283 -1.33 25.43 5.65
C CYS A 283 -2.39 24.82 4.73
N VAL A 284 -2.14 23.61 4.25
CA VAL A 284 -3.06 22.90 3.35
C VAL A 284 -3.88 21.89 4.15
N THR A 285 -5.19 22.00 4.07
CA THR A 285 -6.11 21.02 4.69
C THR A 285 -6.23 19.78 3.80
N PRO A 286 -6.14 18.56 4.36
CA PRO A 286 -6.35 17.35 3.59
C PRO A 286 -7.78 17.27 3.06
N SER A 287 -7.93 17.11 1.76
CA SER A 287 -9.19 16.86 1.06
C SER A 287 -8.94 15.96 -0.14
N PRO A 288 -9.98 15.31 -0.71
CA PRO A 288 -9.80 14.54 -1.95
C PRO A 288 -9.13 15.37 -3.05
N GLU A 289 -9.48 16.66 -3.16
CA GLU A 289 -8.96 17.57 -4.18
C GLU A 289 -7.48 17.90 -3.93
N THR A 290 -7.11 18.31 -2.69
CA THR A 290 -5.74 18.70 -2.36
C THR A 290 -4.78 17.51 -2.34
N ILE A 291 -5.28 16.32 -2.02
CA ILE A 291 -4.51 15.07 -2.10
C ILE A 291 -4.34 14.65 -3.57
N ALA A 292 -5.42 14.70 -4.36
CA ALA A 292 -5.37 14.31 -5.78
C ALA A 292 -4.48 15.25 -6.62
N SER A 293 -4.41 16.54 -6.26
CA SER A 293 -3.54 17.53 -6.91
C SER A 293 -2.10 17.52 -6.37
N ALA A 294 -1.81 16.73 -5.31
CA ALA A 294 -0.54 16.75 -4.57
C ALA A 294 -0.21 18.13 -3.95
N GLU A 295 -1.21 18.97 -3.71
CA GLU A 295 -1.07 20.20 -2.90
C GLU A 295 -0.91 19.88 -1.42
N PHE A 296 -1.64 18.85 -0.93
CA PHE A 296 -1.49 18.41 0.45
C PHE A 296 -0.12 17.71 0.63
N PRO A 297 0.74 18.19 1.54
CA PRO A 297 2.14 17.78 1.54
C PRO A 297 2.39 16.35 2.03
N ILE A 298 1.45 15.73 2.76
CA ILE A 298 1.56 14.32 3.17
C ILE A 298 0.71 13.46 2.21
N ALA A 299 1.01 13.58 0.91
CA ALA A 299 0.39 12.78 -0.14
C ALA A 299 1.45 12.34 -1.16
N ARG A 300 1.27 11.14 -1.69
CA ARG A 300 2.15 10.60 -2.72
C ARG A 300 1.42 9.65 -3.66
N PHE A 301 1.86 9.60 -4.90
CA PHE A 301 1.33 8.66 -5.87
C PHE A 301 1.91 7.26 -5.64
N LEU A 302 1.06 6.27 -5.88
CA LEU A 302 1.38 4.85 -5.83
C LEU A 302 1.58 4.34 -7.26
N TYR A 303 2.58 3.48 -7.45
CA TYR A 303 2.98 3.00 -8.76
C TYR A 303 3.13 1.48 -8.78
N THR A 304 2.90 0.92 -9.97
CA THR A 304 3.28 -0.44 -10.35
C THR A 304 4.18 -0.35 -11.58
N TYR A 305 5.30 -1.04 -11.54
CA TYR A 305 6.23 -1.19 -12.65
C TYR A 305 6.18 -2.63 -13.15
N VAL A 306 5.99 -2.80 -14.45
CA VAL A 306 5.87 -4.10 -15.09
C VAL A 306 7.01 -4.28 -16.08
N ASN A 307 7.75 -5.39 -15.99
CA ASN A 307 8.74 -5.74 -16.98
C ASN A 307 8.05 -6.07 -18.31
N ALA A 308 8.33 -5.28 -19.33
CA ALA A 308 7.65 -5.37 -20.62
C ALA A 308 7.91 -6.70 -21.34
N GLU A 309 9.12 -7.26 -21.22
CA GLU A 309 9.47 -8.55 -21.80
C GLU A 309 8.78 -9.70 -21.05
N ALA A 310 8.77 -9.67 -19.71
CA ALA A 310 8.07 -10.66 -18.90
C ALA A 310 6.57 -10.68 -19.21
N ALA A 311 5.93 -9.49 -19.29
CA ALA A 311 4.52 -9.41 -19.67
C ALA A 311 4.22 -9.88 -21.11
N ALA A 312 5.19 -9.80 -22.02
CA ALA A 312 5.04 -10.32 -23.37
C ALA A 312 5.26 -11.83 -23.45
N ALA A 313 6.11 -12.38 -22.58
CA ALA A 313 6.50 -13.80 -22.58
C ALA A 313 5.56 -14.66 -21.72
N ASP A 314 5.03 -14.11 -20.63
CA ASP A 314 4.19 -14.83 -19.67
C ASP A 314 2.73 -14.30 -19.68
N PRO A 315 1.79 -15.09 -20.22
CA PRO A 315 0.37 -14.71 -20.25
C PRO A 315 -0.24 -14.50 -18.87
N ALA A 316 0.26 -15.16 -17.79
CA ALA A 316 -0.25 -14.98 -16.44
C ALA A 316 0.10 -13.58 -15.90
N VAL A 317 1.32 -13.10 -16.15
CA VAL A 317 1.74 -11.75 -15.79
C VAL A 317 0.89 -10.71 -16.52
N ALA A 318 0.70 -10.87 -17.84
CA ALA A 318 -0.12 -9.95 -18.62
C ALA A 318 -1.57 -9.92 -18.15
N ALA A 319 -2.18 -11.08 -17.94
CA ALA A 319 -3.57 -11.21 -17.49
C ALA A 319 -3.78 -10.62 -16.09
N PHE A 320 -2.81 -10.79 -15.20
CA PHE A 320 -2.89 -10.18 -13.87
C PHE A 320 -2.86 -8.66 -13.94
N VAL A 321 -2.00 -8.07 -14.77
CA VAL A 321 -1.98 -6.61 -14.94
C VAL A 321 -3.24 -6.12 -15.67
N ASP A 322 -3.79 -6.88 -16.64
CA ASP A 322 -5.08 -6.59 -17.26
C ASP A 322 -6.20 -6.53 -16.19
N TYR A 323 -6.22 -7.50 -15.25
CA TYR A 323 -7.13 -7.49 -14.12
C TYR A 323 -6.89 -6.30 -13.20
N MET A 324 -5.64 -6.03 -12.81
CA MET A 324 -5.27 -4.87 -11.98
C MET A 324 -5.80 -3.54 -12.57
N MET A 325 -5.89 -3.42 -13.88
CA MET A 325 -6.33 -2.20 -14.59
C MET A 325 -7.81 -2.25 -15.00
N SER A 326 -8.53 -3.32 -14.67
CA SER A 326 -9.98 -3.42 -14.87
C SER A 326 -10.75 -2.61 -13.82
N ASP A 327 -12.04 -2.34 -14.09
CA ASP A 327 -12.92 -1.64 -13.14
C ASP A 327 -13.04 -2.39 -11.79
N GLU A 328 -12.90 -3.72 -11.79
CA GLU A 328 -12.93 -4.54 -10.58
C GLU A 328 -11.60 -4.43 -9.83
N GLY A 329 -10.48 -4.62 -10.52
CA GLY A 329 -9.16 -4.56 -9.92
C GLY A 329 -8.82 -3.17 -9.35
N LEU A 330 -9.32 -2.11 -9.95
CA LEU A 330 -9.10 -0.74 -9.47
C LEU A 330 -9.79 -0.46 -8.13
N LYS A 331 -10.87 -1.16 -7.78
CA LYS A 331 -11.55 -1.00 -6.49
C LYS A 331 -10.67 -1.36 -5.29
N ALA A 332 -9.66 -2.20 -5.48
CA ALA A 332 -8.72 -2.55 -4.42
C ALA A 332 -7.96 -1.33 -3.86
N VAL A 333 -7.83 -0.24 -4.63
CA VAL A 333 -7.22 1.02 -4.16
C VAL A 333 -8.06 1.63 -3.03
N SER A 334 -9.34 1.88 -3.30
CA SER A 334 -10.25 2.44 -2.30
C SER A 334 -10.60 1.46 -1.17
N ASN A 335 -10.66 0.14 -1.45
CA ASN A 335 -10.83 -0.89 -0.42
C ASN A 335 -9.67 -0.88 0.59
N ALA A 336 -8.44 -0.64 0.12
CA ALA A 336 -7.25 -0.50 0.98
C ALA A 336 -7.17 0.87 1.71
N GLY A 337 -8.17 1.75 1.54
CA GLY A 337 -8.23 3.05 2.20
C GLY A 337 -7.45 4.16 1.51
N TYR A 338 -6.98 3.95 0.28
CA TYR A 338 -6.30 4.95 -0.55
C TYR A 338 -7.27 5.72 -1.45
N ILE A 339 -6.76 6.76 -2.11
CA ILE A 339 -7.55 7.61 -3.00
C ILE A 339 -7.36 7.16 -4.45
N ASP A 340 -8.48 6.98 -5.14
CA ASP A 340 -8.47 6.66 -6.57
C ASP A 340 -7.88 7.82 -7.38
N LEU A 341 -7.26 7.49 -8.51
CA LEU A 341 -6.81 8.50 -9.47
C LEU A 341 -7.99 9.31 -10.00
N ALA A 342 -7.72 10.57 -10.33
CA ALA A 342 -8.67 11.35 -11.13
C ALA A 342 -8.99 10.61 -12.45
N PRO A 343 -10.23 10.72 -13.00
CA PRO A 343 -10.64 9.95 -14.18
C PRO A 343 -9.73 10.10 -15.40
N ALA A 344 -9.11 11.26 -15.57
CA ALA A 344 -8.15 11.49 -16.66
C ALA A 344 -6.86 10.69 -16.47
N ASP A 345 -6.33 10.67 -15.25
CA ASP A 345 -5.12 9.92 -14.90
C ASP A 345 -5.37 8.42 -14.94
N GLN A 346 -6.54 7.97 -14.49
CA GLN A 346 -6.94 6.56 -14.60
C GLN A 346 -7.00 6.12 -16.07
N THR A 347 -7.61 6.93 -16.93
CA THR A 347 -7.66 6.66 -18.38
C THR A 347 -6.25 6.62 -18.98
N LEU A 348 -5.36 7.52 -18.57
CA LEU A 348 -3.97 7.54 -19.02
C LEU A 348 -3.22 6.30 -18.55
N ALA A 349 -3.37 5.90 -17.28
CA ALA A 349 -2.75 4.69 -16.73
C ALA A 349 -3.18 3.43 -17.51
N GLN A 350 -4.48 3.30 -17.80
CA GLN A 350 -5.03 2.22 -18.63
C GLN A 350 -4.47 2.25 -20.06
N ALA A 351 -4.31 3.44 -20.65
CA ALA A 351 -3.72 3.61 -21.98
C ALA A 351 -2.23 3.25 -22.02
N ILE A 352 -1.46 3.64 -21.00
CA ILE A 352 -0.04 3.27 -20.84
C ILE A 352 0.11 1.74 -20.86
N TRP A 353 -0.70 1.05 -20.06
CA TRP A 353 -0.69 -0.41 -20.04
C TRP A 353 -1.14 -1.03 -21.37
N SER A 354 -2.28 -0.63 -21.89
CA SER A 354 -2.85 -1.18 -23.14
C SER A 354 -1.92 -1.01 -24.34
N ASN A 355 -1.20 0.12 -24.41
CA ASN A 355 -0.23 0.41 -25.46
C ASN A 355 1.17 -0.16 -25.15
N ARG A 356 1.37 -0.77 -23.98
CA ARG A 356 2.70 -1.27 -23.52
C ARG A 356 3.77 -0.17 -23.60
N THR A 357 3.41 1.06 -23.20
CA THR A 357 4.32 2.22 -23.24
C THR A 357 5.44 2.02 -22.21
N THR A 358 6.67 1.92 -22.67
CA THR A 358 7.84 1.69 -21.82
C THR A 358 8.54 2.99 -21.42
N GLY A 359 9.22 2.94 -20.27
CA GLY A 359 9.95 4.06 -19.71
C GLY A 359 9.08 4.93 -18.80
N ARG A 360 9.63 6.07 -18.38
CA ARG A 360 8.95 7.02 -17.51
C ARG A 360 7.76 7.65 -18.24
N SER A 361 6.59 7.57 -17.64
CA SER A 361 5.32 8.06 -18.22
C SER A 361 4.70 9.18 -17.39
N TRP A 362 5.19 9.34 -16.16
CA TRP A 362 4.73 10.34 -15.21
C TRP A 362 5.91 11.19 -14.73
N GLY A 363 5.72 12.52 -14.59
CA GLY A 363 6.75 13.47 -14.17
C GLY A 363 6.15 14.70 -13.53
#